data_33f942a85269951c8820dc1e7cfd192c
#
_entry.id   33f942a85269951c8820dc1e7cfd192c
#
_cell.length_a   1.000
_cell.length_b   1.000
_cell.length_c   1.000
_cell.angle_alpha   90.00
_cell.angle_beta   90.00
_cell.angle_gamma   90.00
#
_symmetry.space_group_name_H-M   'P 1'
#
loop_
_entity.id
_entity.type
_entity.pdbx_description
1 polymer ?
#
loop_
_entity_poly.entity_id
_entity_poly.type
_entity_poly.pdbx_seq_one_letter_code
_entity_poly.pdbx_strand_id
1 'polypeptide(L)'
;MCIRDSNYLVKLSVKERIYVAVNKKKFIEGIDRILSKNSYDRIVIWRSSFGWDVPLYQRPQHIFSNFAKQRTLVFYEVTRFTDDVKRIKKQADNLYLVNYANTAFSKLLFQELEKCKAPKYVQFYSTDWTLPAAKIKEYMQQGYKIVYEYIDDLNPHLAGTDELPVNVKEKYDLAMTDKNIFVVVTAEALKKDVIEKRGNVRLAFSSNGVDYAHFHDGCDPNFKCDEEFESILKKGQPVIGYYGALAKWFDYDLLKKIDQENKYQVVLFGIKY
;
A
#
# COMPACT_ATOMS: atom_id res chain seq x y z
N MET A 1 16.61 0.79 -1.07
CA MET A 1 15.96 1.23 -2.32
C MET A 1 16.57 2.55 -2.75
N CYS A 2 17.19 2.62 -3.91
CA CYS A 2 18.15 3.68 -4.26
C CYS A 2 17.41 5.01 -4.55
N ILE A 3 17.81 6.08 -3.87
CA ILE A 3 17.29 7.46 -3.99
C ILE A 3 17.44 8.06 -5.41
N ARG A 4 17.99 7.33 -6.38
CA ARG A 4 18.24 7.83 -7.74
C ARG A 4 17.03 7.91 -8.67
N ASP A 5 15.85 7.44 -8.25
CA ASP A 5 14.68 7.34 -9.14
C ASP A 5 13.67 8.50 -9.02
N SER A 6 14.00 9.57 -8.30
CA SER A 6 13.11 10.74 -8.13
C SER A 6 12.81 11.54 -9.41
N ASN A 7 13.43 11.20 -10.54
CA ASN A 7 13.23 11.87 -11.83
C ASN A 7 12.29 11.12 -12.79
N TYR A 8 11.66 10.04 -12.39
CA TYR A 8 10.73 9.27 -13.23
C TYR A 8 9.25 9.59 -13.03
N LEU A 9 8.93 10.84 -12.71
CA LEU A 9 7.63 11.39 -13.11
C LEU A 9 7.68 11.54 -14.63
N VAL A 10 7.43 10.43 -15.33
CA VAL A 10 7.42 10.43 -16.78
C VAL A 10 6.33 11.37 -17.23
N LYS A 11 6.75 12.54 -17.71
CA LYS A 11 5.89 13.39 -18.53
C LYS A 11 5.28 12.48 -19.59
N LEU A 12 3.96 12.31 -19.55
CA LEU A 12 3.26 11.60 -20.61
C LEU A 12 3.78 12.03 -21.95
N SER A 13 4.00 11.08 -22.83
CA SER A 13 4.35 11.43 -24.19
C SER A 13 3.25 12.33 -24.77
N VAL A 14 3.61 13.28 -25.57
CA VAL A 14 2.63 14.15 -26.26
C VAL A 14 1.55 13.31 -26.98
N LYS A 15 1.94 12.16 -27.51
CA LYS A 15 1.02 11.18 -28.13
C LYS A 15 -0.09 10.71 -27.18
N GLU A 16 0.23 10.43 -25.91
CA GLU A 16 -0.78 9.97 -24.95
C GLU A 16 -1.74 11.10 -24.56
N ARG A 17 -1.23 12.32 -24.42
CA ARG A 17 -2.08 13.51 -24.17
C ARG A 17 -3.07 13.75 -25.30
N ILE A 18 -2.60 13.67 -26.55
CA ILE A 18 -3.45 13.79 -27.75
C ILE A 18 -4.47 12.64 -27.77
N TYR A 19 -4.03 11.41 -27.53
CA TYR A 19 -4.93 10.26 -27.51
C TYR A 19 -6.06 10.41 -26.49
N VAL A 20 -5.76 10.86 -25.28
CA VAL A 20 -6.78 11.13 -24.24
C VAL A 20 -7.72 12.26 -24.67
N ALA A 21 -7.20 13.31 -25.28
CA ALA A 21 -8.01 14.44 -25.74
C ALA A 21 -8.98 14.01 -26.89
N VAL A 22 -8.48 13.29 -27.87
CA VAL A 22 -9.31 12.78 -28.99
C VAL A 22 -10.39 11.81 -28.51
N ASN A 23 -10.07 10.95 -27.54
CA ASN A 23 -11.00 9.95 -27.00
C ASN A 23 -11.73 10.43 -25.73
N LYS A 24 -11.75 11.72 -25.42
CA LYS A 24 -12.28 12.29 -24.20
C LYS A 24 -13.71 11.80 -23.91
N LYS A 25 -14.61 11.87 -24.90
CA LYS A 25 -16.00 11.43 -24.76
C LYS A 25 -16.10 9.96 -24.33
N LYS A 26 -15.36 9.07 -25.00
CA LYS A 26 -15.32 7.64 -24.69
C LYS A 26 -14.83 7.37 -23.27
N PHE A 27 -13.84 8.12 -22.80
CA PHE A 27 -13.34 7.97 -21.44
C PHE A 27 -14.35 8.45 -20.41
N ILE A 28 -15.00 9.59 -20.63
CA ILE A 28 -16.06 10.09 -19.75
C ILE A 28 -17.20 9.07 -19.68
N GLU A 29 -17.71 8.56 -20.80
CA GLU A 29 -18.75 7.53 -20.83
C GLU A 29 -18.32 6.24 -20.10
N GLY A 30 -17.03 5.90 -20.16
CA GLY A 30 -16.47 4.77 -19.43
C GLY A 30 -16.45 5.00 -17.91
N ILE A 31 -16.04 6.18 -17.48
CA ILE A 31 -16.02 6.56 -16.08
C ILE A 31 -17.46 6.66 -15.53
N ASP A 32 -18.37 7.28 -16.28
CA ASP A 32 -19.78 7.40 -15.88
C ASP A 32 -20.43 6.03 -15.71
N ARG A 33 -20.13 5.07 -16.58
CA ARG A 33 -20.61 3.68 -16.41
C ARG A 33 -20.07 3.02 -15.14
N ILE A 34 -18.89 3.40 -14.67
CA ILE A 34 -18.35 2.92 -13.38
C ILE A 34 -19.09 3.61 -12.24
N LEU A 35 -19.25 4.94 -12.31
CA LEU A 35 -19.82 5.74 -11.24
C LEU A 35 -21.35 5.57 -11.11
N SER A 36 -22.06 5.22 -12.18
CA SER A 36 -23.52 4.99 -12.15
C SER A 36 -23.94 3.64 -11.56
N LYS A 37 -23.02 2.76 -11.22
CA LYS A 37 -23.36 1.48 -10.61
C LYS A 37 -23.86 1.64 -9.18
N ASN A 38 -24.99 0.98 -8.87
CA ASN A 38 -25.54 0.91 -7.51
C ASN A 38 -24.83 -0.11 -6.60
N SER A 39 -23.56 -0.42 -6.89
CA SER A 39 -22.80 -1.46 -6.21
C SER A 39 -21.94 -0.93 -5.07
N TYR A 40 -21.95 0.37 -4.81
CA TYR A 40 -21.12 0.99 -3.78
C TYR A 40 -21.85 2.14 -3.07
N ASP A 41 -21.41 2.44 -1.84
CA ASP A 41 -21.93 3.52 -0.99
C ASP A 41 -20.88 4.63 -0.78
N ARG A 42 -19.62 4.35 -1.07
CA ARG A 42 -18.47 5.27 -0.90
C ARG A 42 -17.41 5.00 -1.95
N ILE A 43 -16.55 5.98 -2.13
CA ILE A 43 -15.42 5.91 -3.07
C ILE A 43 -14.13 6.08 -2.28
N VAL A 44 -13.15 5.22 -2.49
CA VAL A 44 -11.80 5.34 -1.96
C VAL A 44 -10.79 5.45 -3.09
N ILE A 45 -9.97 6.47 -3.02
CA ILE A 45 -8.82 6.68 -3.88
C ILE A 45 -7.58 6.30 -3.06
N TRP A 46 -6.98 5.20 -3.43
CA TRP A 46 -5.70 4.79 -2.85
C TRP A 46 -4.56 5.48 -3.60
N ARG A 47 -3.73 6.22 -2.85
CA ARG A 47 -2.54 6.90 -3.37
C ARG A 47 -1.31 6.29 -2.71
N SER A 48 -0.41 5.74 -3.52
CA SER A 48 0.79 5.08 -3.01
C SER A 48 1.84 4.88 -4.10
N SER A 49 3.10 4.81 -3.67
CA SER A 49 4.19 4.28 -4.48
C SER A 49 4.19 2.75 -4.59
N PHE A 50 3.22 2.08 -3.94
CA PHE A 50 3.13 0.62 -3.90
C PHE A 50 2.12 0.11 -4.93
N GLY A 51 2.62 -0.56 -5.98
CA GLY A 51 1.80 -1.11 -7.06
C GLY A 51 0.91 -2.29 -6.66
N TRP A 52 0.11 -2.78 -7.61
CA TRP A 52 -0.75 -3.95 -7.42
C TRP A 52 -0.01 -5.26 -7.69
N ASP A 53 0.66 -5.38 -8.84
CA ASP A 53 1.42 -6.56 -9.26
C ASP A 53 2.82 -6.51 -8.64
N VAL A 54 2.92 -6.94 -7.39
CA VAL A 54 4.16 -7.01 -6.61
C VAL A 54 4.42 -8.43 -6.17
N PRO A 55 5.70 -8.83 -6.01
CA PRO A 55 6.05 -10.22 -5.64
C PRO A 55 5.43 -10.70 -4.33
N LEU A 56 5.20 -9.78 -3.37
CA LEU A 56 4.57 -10.07 -2.10
C LEU A 56 3.24 -9.32 -2.01
N TYR A 57 2.14 -10.07 -1.98
CA TYR A 57 0.81 -9.54 -1.73
C TYR A 57 0.74 -9.04 -0.28
N GLN A 58 0.50 -7.76 -0.09
CA GLN A 58 0.62 -7.09 1.20
C GLN A 58 -0.70 -6.44 1.64
N ARG A 59 -0.65 -5.73 2.77
CA ARG A 59 -1.78 -5.04 3.38
C ARG A 59 -2.64 -4.23 2.40
N PRO A 60 -2.10 -3.41 1.46
CA PRO A 60 -2.96 -2.62 0.59
C PRO A 60 -3.88 -3.47 -0.28
N GLN A 61 -3.36 -4.51 -0.92
CA GLN A 61 -4.16 -5.37 -1.78
C GLN A 61 -5.25 -6.09 -0.99
N HIS A 62 -4.94 -6.59 0.21
CA HIS A 62 -5.91 -7.23 1.09
C HIS A 62 -7.02 -6.25 1.51
N ILE A 63 -6.67 -5.06 1.98
CA ILE A 63 -7.64 -4.05 2.43
C ILE A 63 -8.56 -3.66 1.28
N PHE A 64 -8.00 -3.28 0.12
CA PHE A 64 -8.82 -2.74 -0.96
C PHE A 64 -9.62 -3.81 -1.70
N SER A 65 -9.15 -5.06 -1.74
CA SER A 65 -9.96 -6.18 -2.19
C SER A 65 -11.17 -6.41 -1.28
N ASN A 66 -10.99 -6.32 0.04
CA ASN A 66 -12.09 -6.48 0.98
C ASN A 66 -13.02 -5.25 1.00
N PHE A 67 -12.52 -4.04 0.87
CA PHE A 67 -13.34 -2.84 0.72
C PHE A 67 -14.25 -2.93 -0.51
N ALA A 68 -13.72 -3.41 -1.64
CA ALA A 68 -14.49 -3.60 -2.86
C ALA A 68 -15.66 -4.60 -2.66
N LYS A 69 -15.42 -5.70 -1.94
CA LYS A 69 -16.48 -6.65 -1.54
C LYS A 69 -17.52 -6.03 -0.59
N GLN A 70 -17.13 -5.00 0.17
CA GLN A 70 -17.99 -4.30 1.14
C GLN A 70 -18.54 -2.97 0.59
N ARG A 71 -19.02 -2.98 -0.65
CA ARG A 71 -19.69 -1.84 -1.28
C ARG A 71 -18.86 -0.54 -1.27
N THR A 72 -17.55 -0.65 -1.48
CA THR A 72 -16.65 0.49 -1.67
C THR A 72 -16.09 0.47 -3.07
N LEU A 73 -16.29 1.54 -3.83
CA LEU A 73 -15.64 1.70 -5.14
C LEU A 73 -14.19 2.17 -4.92
N VAL A 74 -13.24 1.36 -5.34
CA VAL A 74 -11.82 1.59 -5.12
C VAL A 74 -11.13 1.95 -6.44
N PHE A 75 -10.41 3.07 -6.43
CA PHE A 75 -9.45 3.45 -7.46
C PHE A 75 -8.04 3.33 -6.88
N TYR A 76 -7.39 2.23 -7.18
CA TYR A 76 -6.07 1.88 -6.65
C TYR A 76 -4.97 2.41 -7.55
N GLU A 77 -4.03 3.20 -7.00
CA GLU A 77 -2.86 3.70 -7.73
C GLU A 77 -1.92 2.56 -8.13
N VAL A 78 -1.51 2.56 -9.37
CA VAL A 78 -0.51 1.63 -9.88
C VAL A 78 0.83 2.30 -10.09
N THR A 79 1.90 1.52 -10.05
CA THR A 79 3.24 1.96 -10.36
C THR A 79 3.66 1.47 -11.75
N ARG A 80 4.57 2.19 -12.40
CA ARG A 80 5.05 1.82 -13.74
C ARG A 80 6.00 0.63 -13.74
N PHE A 81 6.53 0.28 -12.59
CA PHE A 81 7.55 -0.76 -12.47
C PHE A 81 6.94 -2.16 -12.39
N THR A 82 5.75 -2.26 -11.85
CA THR A 82 5.11 -3.54 -11.58
C THR A 82 3.80 -3.73 -12.38
N ASP A 83 3.13 -2.63 -12.75
CA ASP A 83 1.78 -2.69 -13.29
C ASP A 83 1.73 -2.24 -14.77
N ASP A 84 1.22 -3.10 -15.65
CA ASP A 84 0.94 -2.73 -17.05
C ASP A 84 -0.46 -2.10 -17.18
N VAL A 85 -0.59 -0.90 -16.65
CA VAL A 85 -1.83 -0.12 -16.72
C VAL A 85 -1.56 1.28 -17.27
N LYS A 86 -1.99 1.54 -18.50
CA LYS A 86 -1.78 2.86 -19.12
C LYS A 86 -2.68 3.96 -18.55
N ARG A 87 -3.91 3.64 -18.15
CA ARG A 87 -4.93 4.59 -17.66
C ARG A 87 -5.73 4.00 -16.52
N ILE A 88 -6.69 3.12 -16.86
CA ILE A 88 -7.55 2.41 -15.91
C ILE A 88 -7.78 0.98 -16.38
N LYS A 89 -7.80 0.05 -15.43
CA LYS A 89 -8.08 -1.38 -15.67
C LYS A 89 -9.01 -1.89 -14.57
N LYS A 90 -10.06 -2.63 -14.91
CA LYS A 90 -10.88 -3.32 -13.93
C LYS A 90 -10.08 -4.50 -13.37
N GLN A 91 -9.92 -4.56 -12.06
CA GLN A 91 -9.26 -5.67 -11.36
C GLN A 91 -10.26 -6.66 -10.77
N ALA A 92 -11.32 -6.14 -10.18
CA ALA A 92 -12.45 -6.90 -9.64
C ALA A 92 -13.71 -6.02 -9.65
N ASP A 93 -14.83 -6.53 -9.17
CA ASP A 93 -16.00 -5.70 -8.97
C ASP A 93 -15.70 -4.62 -7.91
N ASN A 94 -16.06 -3.39 -8.23
CA ASN A 94 -15.75 -2.19 -7.46
C ASN A 94 -14.25 -1.91 -7.23
N LEU A 95 -13.33 -2.59 -7.92
CA LEU A 95 -11.88 -2.37 -7.80
C LEU A 95 -11.27 -2.09 -9.17
N TYR A 96 -10.69 -0.91 -9.30
CA TYR A 96 -10.05 -0.43 -10.53
C TYR A 96 -8.63 0.01 -10.25
N LEU A 97 -7.69 -0.47 -11.05
CA LEU A 97 -6.30 -0.02 -11.06
C LEU A 97 -6.20 1.24 -11.92
N VAL A 98 -5.56 2.29 -11.39
CA VAL A 98 -5.47 3.60 -12.04
C VAL A 98 -4.04 4.09 -12.09
N ASN A 99 -3.59 4.47 -13.28
CA ASN A 99 -2.31 5.14 -13.47
C ASN A 99 -2.48 6.66 -13.30
N TYR A 100 -2.28 7.16 -12.09
CA TYR A 100 -2.38 8.60 -11.81
C TYR A 100 -1.23 9.42 -12.40
N ALA A 101 -0.12 8.81 -12.81
CA ALA A 101 0.94 9.49 -13.57
C ALA A 101 0.44 9.88 -14.98
N ASN A 102 -0.63 9.27 -15.49
CA ASN A 102 -1.36 9.75 -16.66
C ASN A 102 -2.21 10.97 -16.30
N THR A 103 -1.58 12.14 -16.21
CA THR A 103 -2.22 13.38 -15.75
C THR A 103 -3.44 13.80 -16.59
N ALA A 104 -3.43 13.51 -17.89
CA ALA A 104 -4.56 13.83 -18.76
C ALA A 104 -5.79 12.97 -18.42
N PHE A 105 -5.60 11.66 -18.24
CA PHE A 105 -6.69 10.76 -17.84
C PHE A 105 -7.13 11.01 -16.38
N SER A 106 -6.17 11.21 -15.46
CA SER A 106 -6.47 11.51 -14.07
C SER A 106 -7.32 12.76 -13.91
N LYS A 107 -7.03 13.80 -14.69
CA LYS A 107 -7.86 15.02 -14.68
C LYS A 107 -9.31 14.72 -15.07
N LEU A 108 -9.55 13.89 -16.09
CA LEU A 108 -10.90 13.48 -16.46
C LEU A 108 -11.58 12.67 -15.35
N LEU A 109 -10.86 11.71 -14.76
CA LEU A 109 -11.39 10.90 -13.67
C LEU A 109 -11.84 11.78 -12.49
N PHE A 110 -10.98 12.71 -12.03
CA PHE A 110 -11.33 13.60 -10.93
C PHE A 110 -12.51 14.54 -11.27
N GLN A 111 -12.57 15.05 -12.50
CA GLN A 111 -13.72 15.87 -12.95
C GLN A 111 -15.05 15.10 -12.88
N GLU A 112 -15.06 13.82 -13.25
CA GLU A 112 -16.27 13.00 -13.14
C GLU A 112 -16.57 12.61 -11.68
N LEU A 113 -15.53 12.36 -10.86
CA LEU A 113 -15.68 12.13 -9.43
C LEU A 113 -16.31 13.32 -8.68
N GLU A 114 -16.02 14.56 -9.09
CA GLU A 114 -16.62 15.76 -8.50
C GLU A 114 -18.14 15.78 -8.66
N LYS A 115 -18.68 15.25 -9.75
CA LYS A 115 -20.12 15.15 -10.01
C LYS A 115 -20.82 14.09 -9.15
N CYS A 116 -20.06 13.12 -8.63
CA CYS A 116 -20.60 12.02 -7.85
C CYS A 116 -20.88 12.48 -6.40
N LYS A 117 -22.10 12.18 -5.91
CA LYS A 117 -22.55 12.55 -4.55
C LYS A 117 -22.04 11.62 -3.45
N ALA A 118 -21.55 10.43 -3.80
CA ALA A 118 -21.04 9.47 -2.82
C ALA A 118 -19.86 10.06 -2.01
N PRO A 119 -19.74 9.76 -0.71
CA PRO A 119 -18.61 10.16 0.10
C PRO A 119 -17.30 9.68 -0.52
N LYS A 120 -16.32 10.58 -0.61
CA LYS A 120 -15.01 10.31 -1.22
C LYS A 120 -13.89 10.40 -0.21
N TYR A 121 -13.01 9.43 -0.24
CA TYR A 121 -11.85 9.32 0.64
C TYR A 121 -10.57 9.24 -0.20
N VAL A 122 -9.52 9.89 0.25
CA VAL A 122 -8.15 9.66 -0.22
C VAL A 122 -7.39 9.01 0.91
N GLN A 123 -6.84 7.84 0.64
CA GLN A 123 -6.13 7.02 1.62
C GLN A 123 -4.70 6.76 1.14
N PHE A 124 -3.72 6.80 2.05
CA PHE A 124 -2.31 6.60 1.74
C PHE A 124 -1.53 6.18 2.98
N TYR A 125 -0.35 5.56 2.76
CA TYR A 125 0.54 5.15 3.85
C TYR A 125 1.44 6.28 4.36
N SER A 126 1.79 6.18 5.63
CA SER A 126 2.79 7.03 6.28
C SER A 126 4.14 7.00 5.56
N THR A 127 4.54 5.84 5.07
CA THR A 127 5.82 5.61 4.40
C THR A 127 5.83 5.99 2.92
N ASP A 128 4.70 6.39 2.35
CA ASP A 128 4.68 6.87 0.97
C ASP A 128 5.47 8.18 0.83
N TRP A 129 6.44 8.21 -0.07
CA TRP A 129 7.31 9.37 -0.31
C TRP A 129 6.92 10.15 -1.58
N THR A 130 5.95 9.68 -2.36
CA THR A 130 5.58 10.24 -3.67
C THR A 130 4.47 11.28 -3.59
N LEU A 131 3.56 11.16 -2.64
CA LEU A 131 2.43 12.07 -2.48
C LEU A 131 2.82 13.28 -1.60
N PRO A 132 2.87 14.53 -2.14
CA PRO A 132 3.18 15.71 -1.34
C PRO A 132 2.03 16.11 -0.42
N ALA A 133 2.34 16.70 0.74
CA ALA A 133 1.34 17.25 1.67
C ALA A 133 0.47 18.35 1.02
N ALA A 134 1.04 19.14 0.12
CA ALA A 134 0.29 20.13 -0.66
C ALA A 134 -0.86 19.49 -1.45
N LYS A 135 -0.63 18.32 -2.06
CA LYS A 135 -1.67 17.60 -2.81
C LYS A 135 -2.77 17.05 -1.92
N ILE A 136 -2.44 16.67 -0.68
CA ILE A 136 -3.43 16.25 0.32
C ILE A 136 -4.34 17.43 0.68
N LYS A 137 -3.76 18.62 0.89
CA LYS A 137 -4.53 19.86 1.16
C LYS A 137 -5.46 20.20 0.00
N GLU A 138 -5.03 20.02 -1.26
CA GLU A 138 -5.91 20.19 -2.42
C GLU A 138 -7.12 19.22 -2.38
N TYR A 139 -6.90 17.94 -2.06
CA TYR A 139 -8.00 16.99 -1.90
C TYR A 139 -8.97 17.41 -0.79
N MET A 140 -8.47 17.89 0.34
CA MET A 140 -9.32 18.41 1.43
C MET A 140 -10.17 19.59 0.96
N GLN A 141 -9.59 20.53 0.22
CA GLN A 141 -10.32 21.69 -0.36
C GLN A 141 -11.39 21.25 -1.37
N GLN A 142 -11.17 20.15 -2.08
CA GLN A 142 -12.14 19.52 -2.99
C GLN A 142 -13.20 18.67 -2.26
N GLY A 143 -13.21 18.65 -0.93
CA GLY A 143 -14.19 17.93 -0.12
C GLY A 143 -13.90 16.44 0.08
N TYR A 144 -12.71 15.97 -0.27
CA TYR A 144 -12.30 14.60 0.05
C TYR A 144 -11.95 14.46 1.53
N LYS A 145 -12.37 13.35 2.14
CA LYS A 145 -11.94 12.94 3.48
C LYS A 145 -10.59 12.23 3.36
N ILE A 146 -9.66 12.59 4.24
CA ILE A 146 -8.31 12.04 4.21
C ILE A 146 -8.14 10.94 5.24
N VAL A 147 -7.55 9.81 4.84
CA VAL A 147 -7.19 8.70 5.71
C VAL A 147 -5.67 8.47 5.62
N TYR A 148 -4.99 8.75 6.70
CA TYR A 148 -3.56 8.52 6.87
C TYR A 148 -3.35 7.20 7.61
N GLU A 149 -2.78 6.21 6.94
CA GLU A 149 -2.40 4.94 7.56
C GLU A 149 -0.98 5.03 8.09
N TYR A 150 -0.84 5.11 9.41
CA TYR A 150 0.43 5.08 10.11
C TYR A 150 0.79 3.63 10.41
N ILE A 151 1.54 3.01 9.49
CA ILE A 151 1.77 1.56 9.43
C ILE A 151 3.09 1.12 10.03
N ASP A 152 4.11 1.98 9.99
CA ASP A 152 5.46 1.69 10.45
C ASP A 152 6.02 2.87 11.24
N ASP A 153 6.96 2.59 12.15
CA ASP A 153 7.75 3.61 12.82
C ASP A 153 8.56 4.40 11.77
N LEU A 154 8.42 5.73 11.82
CA LEU A 154 9.11 6.64 10.90
C LEU A 154 10.53 7.01 11.37
N ASN A 155 11.16 6.18 12.23
CA ASN A 155 12.55 6.37 12.59
C ASN A 155 13.46 6.17 11.35
N PRO A 156 14.24 7.19 10.92
CA PRO A 156 15.09 7.08 9.74
C PRO A 156 16.09 5.93 9.82
N HIS A 157 16.61 5.64 11.01
CA HIS A 157 17.58 4.56 11.21
C HIS A 157 17.02 3.18 10.87
N LEU A 158 15.71 2.94 11.06
CA LEU A 158 15.06 1.70 10.64
C LEU A 158 15.00 1.56 9.11
N ALA A 159 14.89 2.68 8.41
CA ALA A 159 14.93 2.72 6.94
C ALA A 159 16.37 2.67 6.39
N GLY A 160 17.40 2.72 7.25
CA GLY A 160 18.81 2.80 6.86
C GLY A 160 19.17 4.13 6.20
N THR A 161 18.52 5.22 6.61
CA THR A 161 18.75 6.59 6.15
C THR A 161 19.02 7.50 7.35
N ASP A 162 19.66 8.64 7.11
CA ASP A 162 19.93 9.62 8.19
C ASP A 162 18.72 10.50 8.46
N GLU A 163 17.87 10.73 7.44
CA GLU A 163 16.72 11.60 7.52
C GLU A 163 15.49 10.99 6.81
N LEU A 164 14.31 11.38 7.27
CA LEU A 164 13.06 11.05 6.59
C LEU A 164 12.94 11.85 5.28
N PRO A 165 12.40 11.24 4.21
CA PRO A 165 12.02 11.99 3.02
C PRO A 165 11.06 13.13 3.37
N VAL A 166 11.27 14.31 2.78
CA VAL A 166 10.50 15.53 3.08
C VAL A 166 8.99 15.28 3.02
N ASN A 167 8.50 14.63 1.95
CA ASN A 167 7.07 14.33 1.81
C ASN A 167 6.54 13.40 2.91
N VAL A 168 7.35 12.49 3.44
CA VAL A 168 6.96 11.61 4.56
C VAL A 168 6.79 12.41 5.83
N LYS A 169 7.78 13.25 6.15
CA LYS A 169 7.75 14.13 7.33
C LYS A 169 6.58 15.11 7.27
N GLU A 170 6.41 15.83 6.15
CA GLU A 170 5.33 16.82 6.00
C GLU A 170 3.93 16.20 6.12
N LYS A 171 3.71 14.98 5.60
CA LYS A 171 2.45 14.26 5.75
C LYS A 171 2.19 13.84 7.19
N TYR A 172 3.23 13.37 7.88
CA TYR A 172 3.14 13.04 9.29
C TYR A 172 2.77 14.28 10.10
N ASP A 173 3.49 15.38 9.93
CA ASP A 173 3.23 16.64 10.63
C ASP A 173 1.81 17.15 10.35
N LEU A 174 1.35 17.07 9.10
CA LEU A 174 -0.01 17.41 8.71
C LEU A 174 -1.04 16.50 9.40
N ALA A 175 -0.82 15.19 9.43
CA ALA A 175 -1.73 14.24 10.07
C ALA A 175 -1.76 14.43 11.60
N MET A 176 -0.67 14.82 12.22
CA MET A 176 -0.62 15.07 13.67
C MET A 176 -1.27 16.42 14.06
N THR A 177 -1.26 17.41 13.17
CA THR A 177 -1.79 18.76 13.46
C THR A 177 -3.24 18.95 13.03
N ASP A 178 -3.65 18.42 11.87
CA ASP A 178 -5.01 18.58 11.36
C ASP A 178 -5.94 17.46 11.85
N LYS A 179 -6.82 17.82 12.80
CA LYS A 179 -7.78 16.88 13.38
C LYS A 179 -8.91 16.46 12.44
N ASN A 180 -9.01 17.02 11.24
CA ASN A 180 -9.95 16.56 10.21
C ASN A 180 -9.47 15.31 9.48
N ILE A 181 -8.18 14.99 9.54
CA ILE A 181 -7.61 13.77 8.98
C ILE A 181 -7.95 12.58 9.88
N PHE A 182 -8.44 11.50 9.28
CA PHE A 182 -8.58 10.20 9.93
C PHE A 182 -7.21 9.54 9.98
N VAL A 183 -6.82 9.04 11.16
CA VAL A 183 -5.56 8.31 11.35
C VAL A 183 -5.89 6.86 11.68
N VAL A 184 -5.30 5.96 10.94
CA VAL A 184 -5.37 4.52 11.20
C VAL A 184 -3.98 4.05 11.61
N VAL A 185 -3.87 3.37 12.75
CA VAL A 185 -2.60 2.84 13.27
C VAL A 185 -2.62 1.33 13.32
N THR A 186 -1.47 0.71 13.10
CA THR A 186 -1.35 -0.76 13.01
C THR A 186 -0.78 -1.40 14.27
N ALA A 187 -0.16 -0.63 15.16
CA ALA A 187 0.48 -1.10 16.39
C ALA A 187 0.17 -0.18 17.58
N GLU A 188 0.19 -0.74 18.79
CA GLU A 188 -0.09 0.02 20.02
C GLU A 188 0.95 1.14 20.26
N ALA A 189 2.22 0.92 19.88
CA ALA A 189 3.24 1.96 19.96
C ALA A 189 2.90 3.17 19.09
N LEU A 190 2.45 2.96 17.87
CA LEU A 190 2.03 4.02 16.95
C LEU A 190 0.76 4.73 17.45
N LYS A 191 -0.17 3.99 18.05
CA LYS A 191 -1.36 4.55 18.67
C LYS A 191 -1.00 5.48 19.84
N LYS A 192 -0.05 5.08 20.67
CA LYS A 192 0.45 5.90 21.78
C LYS A 192 1.06 7.19 21.24
N ASP A 193 1.91 7.12 20.23
CA ASP A 193 2.51 8.29 19.56
C ASP A 193 1.44 9.29 19.07
N VAL A 194 0.40 8.79 18.39
CA VAL A 194 -0.70 9.63 17.90
C VAL A 194 -1.48 10.28 19.04
N ILE A 195 -1.81 9.51 20.10
CA ILE A 195 -2.56 10.03 21.24
C ILE A 195 -1.78 11.14 21.96
N GLU A 196 -0.49 10.97 22.14
CA GLU A 196 0.39 11.97 22.77
C GLU A 196 0.44 13.28 21.98
N LYS A 197 0.44 13.21 20.65
CA LYS A 197 0.57 14.38 19.78
C LYS A 197 -0.74 15.08 19.42
N ARG A 198 -1.83 14.32 19.23
CA ARG A 198 -3.09 14.89 18.74
C ARG A 198 -4.34 14.46 19.53
N GLY A 199 -4.22 13.56 20.49
CA GLY A 199 -5.35 12.90 21.14
C GLY A 199 -5.97 11.81 20.25
N ASN A 200 -7.12 11.31 20.67
CA ASN A 200 -7.81 10.17 20.02
C ASN A 200 -8.85 10.58 18.97
N VAL A 201 -8.85 11.83 18.52
CA VAL A 201 -9.83 12.34 17.54
C VAL A 201 -9.59 11.69 16.18
N ARG A 202 -10.64 11.02 15.64
CA ARG A 202 -10.61 10.31 14.34
C ARG A 202 -9.44 9.32 14.25
N LEU A 203 -9.13 8.66 15.36
CA LEU A 203 -8.11 7.63 15.45
C LEU A 203 -8.80 6.25 15.45
N ALA A 204 -8.31 5.35 14.60
CA ALA A 204 -8.72 3.95 14.56
C ALA A 204 -7.50 3.04 14.71
N PHE A 205 -7.66 1.94 15.41
CA PHE A 205 -6.66 0.86 15.48
C PHE A 205 -7.07 -0.26 14.52
N SER A 206 -6.16 -0.64 13.63
CA SER A 206 -6.37 -1.72 12.67
C SER A 206 -5.04 -2.44 12.44
N SER A 207 -4.74 -3.42 13.27
CA SER A 207 -3.53 -4.25 13.16
C SER A 207 -3.45 -4.94 11.79
N ASN A 208 -2.27 -5.45 11.47
CA ASN A 208 -2.13 -6.38 10.37
C ASN A 208 -2.94 -7.65 10.67
N GLY A 209 -3.41 -8.27 9.61
CA GLY A 209 -4.20 -9.49 9.67
C GLY A 209 -3.74 -10.49 8.63
N VAL A 210 -4.37 -11.62 8.61
CA VAL A 210 -4.09 -12.73 7.70
C VAL A 210 -5.41 -13.18 7.05
N ASP A 211 -5.34 -13.67 5.83
CA ASP A 211 -6.44 -14.42 5.23
C ASP A 211 -6.49 -15.81 5.88
N TYR A 212 -7.31 -15.92 6.94
CA TYR A 212 -7.39 -17.14 7.75
C TYR A 212 -7.76 -18.37 6.90
N ALA A 213 -8.73 -18.24 6.00
CA ALA A 213 -9.16 -19.36 5.17
C ALA A 213 -8.02 -19.86 4.27
N HIS A 214 -7.31 -18.93 3.63
CA HIS A 214 -6.16 -19.26 2.78
C HIS A 214 -5.08 -20.04 3.53
N PHE A 215 -4.71 -19.62 4.74
CA PHE A 215 -3.62 -20.25 5.49
C PHE A 215 -4.08 -21.49 6.26
N HIS A 216 -5.31 -21.51 6.77
CA HIS A 216 -5.85 -22.67 7.48
C HIS A 216 -6.19 -23.81 6.54
N ASP A 217 -6.90 -23.52 5.45
CA ASP A 217 -7.33 -24.54 4.48
C ASP A 217 -6.19 -24.99 3.56
N GLY A 218 -5.11 -24.19 3.47
CA GLY A 218 -3.89 -24.51 2.74
C GLY A 218 -2.95 -25.49 3.47
N CYS A 219 -3.26 -25.88 4.71
CA CYS A 219 -2.54 -26.94 5.43
C CYS A 219 -2.96 -28.32 4.90
N ASP A 220 -2.50 -28.68 3.70
CA ASP A 220 -2.71 -30.03 3.17
C ASP A 220 -1.79 -31.01 3.91
N PRO A 221 -2.33 -32.01 4.65
CA PRO A 221 -1.50 -33.02 5.32
C PRO A 221 -0.71 -33.90 4.34
N ASN A 222 -1.05 -33.90 3.05
CA ASN A 222 -0.32 -34.58 2.00
C ASN A 222 0.69 -33.69 1.26
N PHE A 223 0.85 -32.44 1.70
CA PHE A 223 1.84 -31.52 1.12
C PHE A 223 3.24 -32.12 1.24
N LYS A 224 3.87 -32.35 0.10
CA LYS A 224 5.27 -32.78 0.06
C LYS A 224 6.14 -31.55 0.05
N CYS A 225 6.99 -31.45 1.07
CA CYS A 225 8.04 -30.45 1.08
C CYS A 225 9.03 -30.65 -0.06
N ASP A 226 9.75 -29.61 -0.38
CA ASP A 226 10.95 -29.68 -1.20
C ASP A 226 11.96 -30.65 -0.60
N GLU A 227 12.66 -31.44 -1.44
CA GLU A 227 13.60 -32.47 -0.98
C GLU A 227 14.75 -31.90 -0.14
N GLU A 228 15.21 -30.70 -0.46
CA GLU A 228 16.22 -30.00 0.32
C GLU A 228 15.71 -29.70 1.73
N PHE A 229 14.50 -29.19 1.85
CA PHE A 229 13.87 -28.91 3.15
C PHE A 229 13.60 -30.18 3.95
N GLU A 230 13.11 -31.26 3.30
CA GLU A 230 12.97 -32.55 3.95
C GLU A 230 14.31 -33.10 4.49
N SER A 231 15.42 -32.90 3.75
CA SER A 231 16.74 -33.32 4.19
C SER A 231 17.22 -32.58 5.44
N ILE A 232 16.84 -31.29 5.59
CA ILE A 232 17.11 -30.51 6.77
C ILE A 232 16.32 -31.09 7.96
N LEU A 233 15.03 -31.33 7.81
CA LEU A 233 14.18 -31.88 8.86
C LEU A 233 14.62 -33.26 9.35
N LYS A 234 15.19 -34.07 8.47
CA LYS A 234 15.66 -35.45 8.78
C LYS A 234 16.92 -35.50 9.66
N LYS A 235 17.62 -34.43 9.87
CA LYS A 235 18.85 -34.40 10.73
C LYS A 235 18.58 -34.55 12.22
N GLY A 236 17.32 -34.54 12.65
CA GLY A 236 16.93 -34.81 14.04
C GLY A 236 17.25 -33.68 15.04
N GLN A 237 17.73 -32.54 14.56
CA GLN A 237 17.97 -31.37 15.39
C GLN A 237 16.72 -30.45 15.36
N PRO A 238 16.43 -29.73 16.45
CA PRO A 238 15.38 -28.71 16.42
C PRO A 238 15.66 -27.64 15.34
N VAL A 239 14.61 -27.25 14.63
CA VAL A 239 14.70 -26.25 13.56
C VAL A 239 14.25 -24.89 14.10
N ILE A 240 15.07 -23.87 13.95
CA ILE A 240 14.74 -22.47 14.16
C ILE A 240 14.49 -21.85 12.79
N GLY A 241 13.20 -21.61 12.48
CA GLY A 241 12.78 -21.05 11.20
C GLY A 241 12.49 -19.56 11.29
N TYR A 242 12.89 -18.81 10.29
CA TYR A 242 12.45 -17.46 10.04
C TYR A 242 11.95 -17.35 8.61
N TYR A 243 10.79 -16.73 8.42
CA TYR A 243 10.31 -16.34 7.10
C TYR A 243 9.98 -14.83 7.09
N GLY A 244 10.48 -14.13 6.11
CA GLY A 244 10.32 -12.66 6.00
C GLY A 244 11.47 -11.99 5.25
N ALA A 245 11.54 -10.67 5.33
CA ALA A 245 12.59 -9.88 4.70
C ALA A 245 13.95 -10.11 5.36
N LEU A 246 14.95 -10.52 4.58
CA LEU A 246 16.34 -10.62 5.02
C LEU A 246 17.05 -9.29 4.72
N ALA A 247 16.87 -8.32 5.60
CA ALA A 247 17.31 -6.94 5.41
C ALA A 247 18.30 -6.49 6.49
N LYS A 248 18.79 -5.25 6.40
CA LYS A 248 19.82 -4.71 7.31
C LYS A 248 19.41 -4.66 8.78
N TRP A 249 18.11 -4.59 9.07
CA TRP A 249 17.57 -4.58 10.45
C TRP A 249 17.50 -5.96 11.09
N PHE A 250 17.79 -7.02 10.34
CA PHE A 250 17.76 -8.38 10.84
C PHE A 250 19.03 -8.67 11.65
N ASP A 251 18.90 -9.26 12.85
CA ASP A 251 20.03 -9.53 13.72
C ASP A 251 20.80 -10.78 13.26
N TYR A 252 21.67 -10.58 12.28
CA TYR A 252 22.55 -11.65 11.78
C TYR A 252 23.58 -12.13 12.80
N ASP A 253 23.94 -11.30 13.78
CA ASP A 253 24.92 -11.70 14.78
C ASP A 253 24.30 -12.66 15.81
N LEU A 254 23.01 -12.46 16.13
CA LEU A 254 22.25 -13.43 16.91
C LEU A 254 22.19 -14.79 16.18
N LEU A 255 21.91 -14.79 14.88
CA LEU A 255 21.87 -16.03 14.10
C LEU A 255 23.22 -16.77 14.11
N LYS A 256 24.32 -16.05 13.93
CA LYS A 256 25.68 -16.66 14.01
C LYS A 256 25.93 -17.30 15.36
N LYS A 257 25.49 -16.65 16.45
CA LYS A 257 25.62 -17.23 17.80
C LYS A 257 24.80 -18.50 17.94
N ILE A 258 23.59 -18.54 17.44
CA ILE A 258 22.74 -19.72 17.46
C ILE A 258 23.36 -20.87 16.64
N ASP A 259 23.86 -20.57 15.44
CA ASP A 259 24.51 -21.55 14.57
C ASP A 259 25.79 -22.14 15.20
N GLN A 260 26.60 -21.34 15.89
CA GLN A 260 27.80 -21.76 16.60
C GLN A 260 27.52 -22.74 17.74
N GLU A 261 26.31 -22.75 18.31
CA GLU A 261 25.92 -23.75 19.32
C GLU A 261 25.84 -25.17 18.79
N ASN A 262 25.72 -25.34 17.48
CA ASN A 262 25.62 -26.68 16.80
C ASN A 262 24.46 -27.57 17.34
N LYS A 263 23.45 -26.95 18.02
CA LYS A 263 22.29 -27.65 18.60
C LYS A 263 21.07 -27.55 17.74
N TYR A 264 21.03 -26.56 16.85
CA TYR A 264 19.86 -26.17 16.05
C TYR A 264 20.21 -26.16 14.58
N GLN A 265 19.16 -26.32 13.76
CA GLN A 265 19.21 -26.00 12.35
C GLN A 265 18.56 -24.66 12.12
N VAL A 266 19.29 -23.70 11.55
CA VAL A 266 18.72 -22.38 11.23
C VAL A 266 18.29 -22.38 9.77
N VAL A 267 16.99 -22.10 9.54
CA VAL A 267 16.41 -22.07 8.19
C VAL A 267 15.78 -20.69 7.96
N LEU A 268 16.23 -20.02 6.92
CA LEU A 268 15.76 -18.67 6.57
C LEU A 268 15.07 -18.69 5.21
N PHE A 269 13.80 -18.25 5.18
CA PHE A 269 13.03 -18.06 3.96
C PHE A 269 12.73 -16.59 3.75
N GLY A 270 13.11 -16.02 2.62
CA GLY A 270 12.75 -14.66 2.31
C GLY A 270 13.57 -13.99 1.24
N ILE A 271 13.14 -12.80 0.88
CA ILE A 271 13.83 -11.96 -0.10
C ILE A 271 14.94 -11.19 0.62
N LYS A 272 16.14 -11.24 0.08
CA LYS A 272 17.28 -10.44 0.55
C LYS A 272 17.18 -9.02 -0.04
N TYR A 273 17.21 -8.01 0.84
CA TYR A 273 17.20 -6.58 0.50
C TYR A 273 18.59 -5.97 0.70
#